data_7fcc93228fdf02e06449057404030718
#
_entry.id   7fcc93228fdf02e06449057404030718
#
_cell.length_a   1.000
_cell.length_b   1.000
_cell.length_c   1.000
_cell.angle_alpha   90.00
_cell.angle_beta   90.00
_cell.angle_gamma   90.00
#
_symmetry.space_group_name_H-M   'P 1'
#
loop_
_entity.id
_entity.type
_entity.pdbx_description
1 polymer ?
#
loop_
_entity_poly.entity_id
_entity_poly.type
_entity_poly.pdbx_seq_one_letter_code
_entity_poly.pdbx_strand_id
1 'polypeptide(L)'
;SEMCIRDSYNAVQVAFGSKKPSRVNKALAGQFAKAGIEAAATLKEFHIDEDKVAEFKPGTVLSADMFTAGQKVDVTGTTIGKGFAGAIKRHHFSSNRASHGNSVTTRAPGSIGNRQDPGRVFPGKRMAGHLGAAQRTTQNLVVARVDAERGLLLVRGAVPGSKGGEVIVRPAVKA
;
A
#
# COMPACT_ATOMS: atom_id res chain seq x y z
N SER A 1 -17.82 2.17 -37.01
CA SER A 1 -18.54 1.40 -35.96
C SER A 1 -17.60 1.26 -34.77
N GLU A 2 -17.76 2.17 -33.83
CA GLU A 2 -17.02 2.10 -32.56
C GLU A 2 -17.67 1.03 -31.71
N MET A 3 -16.99 -0.12 -31.60
CA MET A 3 -17.32 -1.08 -30.55
C MET A 3 -16.89 -0.49 -29.20
N CYS A 4 -17.83 0.10 -28.46
CA CYS A 4 -17.69 0.29 -27.04
C CYS A 4 -17.61 -1.07 -26.37
N ILE A 5 -16.41 -1.61 -26.22
CA ILE A 5 -16.15 -2.75 -25.36
C ILE A 5 -16.32 -2.23 -23.94
N ARG A 6 -17.46 -2.47 -23.32
CA ARG A 6 -17.61 -2.34 -21.89
C ARG A 6 -16.89 -3.52 -21.27
N ASP A 7 -15.66 -3.31 -20.85
CA ASP A 7 -14.99 -4.28 -19.99
C ASP A 7 -15.80 -4.38 -18.69
N SER A 8 -16.53 -5.47 -18.54
CA SER A 8 -17.10 -5.84 -17.26
C SER A 8 -15.95 -6.36 -16.38
N TYR A 9 -15.86 -5.88 -15.14
CA TYR A 9 -14.95 -6.47 -14.17
C TYR A 9 -15.74 -7.00 -12.97
N ASN A 10 -15.23 -8.08 -12.39
CA ASN A 10 -15.79 -8.69 -11.21
C ASN A 10 -14.89 -8.37 -10.00
N ALA A 11 -15.48 -7.82 -8.95
CA ALA A 11 -14.76 -7.47 -7.74
C ALA A 11 -15.64 -7.63 -6.50
N VAL A 12 -14.99 -7.92 -5.38
CA VAL A 12 -15.62 -7.91 -4.05
C VAL A 12 -15.08 -6.72 -3.26
N GLN A 13 -15.98 -5.90 -2.74
CA GLN A 13 -15.63 -4.80 -1.85
C GLN A 13 -15.65 -5.29 -0.41
N VAL A 14 -14.51 -5.19 0.26
CA VAL A 14 -14.32 -5.60 1.65
C VAL A 14 -14.28 -4.37 2.55
N ALA A 15 -15.07 -4.41 3.62
CA ALA A 15 -15.12 -3.41 4.67
C ALA A 15 -14.25 -3.83 5.85
N PHE A 16 -13.42 -2.92 6.38
CA PHE A 16 -12.54 -3.19 7.51
C PHE A 16 -12.58 -2.07 8.54
N GLY A 17 -12.46 -2.47 9.81
CA GLY A 17 -12.48 -1.56 10.95
C GLY A 17 -13.87 -0.99 11.24
N SER A 18 -14.03 -0.31 12.37
CA SER A 18 -15.29 0.35 12.74
C SER A 18 -15.14 1.87 12.72
N LYS A 19 -16.19 2.56 12.34
CA LYS A 19 -16.26 4.02 12.31
C LYS A 19 -17.56 4.50 12.97
N LYS A 20 -17.47 5.56 13.78
CA LYS A 20 -18.66 6.14 14.40
C LYS A 20 -19.66 6.58 13.31
N PRO A 21 -20.95 6.20 13.39
CA PRO A 21 -21.97 6.55 12.38
C PRO A 21 -22.04 8.05 12.09
N SER A 22 -21.85 8.90 13.11
CA SER A 22 -21.84 10.36 12.97
C SER A 22 -20.72 10.91 12.07
N ARG A 23 -19.67 10.12 11.78
CA ARG A 23 -18.55 10.50 10.91
C ARG A 23 -18.66 9.90 9.50
N VAL A 24 -19.77 9.23 9.21
CA VAL A 24 -20.02 8.63 7.89
C VAL A 24 -20.95 9.55 7.11
N ASN A 25 -20.61 9.83 5.84
CA ASN A 25 -21.48 10.60 4.97
C ASN A 25 -22.72 9.78 4.57
N LYS A 26 -23.78 10.44 4.14
CA LYS A 26 -25.07 9.79 3.77
C LYS A 26 -24.90 8.76 2.63
N ALA A 27 -24.02 9.02 1.67
CA ALA A 27 -23.79 8.11 0.55
C ALA A 27 -23.19 6.77 1.02
N LEU A 28 -22.12 6.81 1.84
CA LEU A 28 -21.54 5.60 2.42
C LEU A 28 -22.48 4.91 3.40
N ALA A 29 -23.23 5.67 4.20
CA ALA A 29 -24.24 5.09 5.11
C ALA A 29 -25.27 4.28 4.32
N GLY A 30 -25.73 4.78 3.16
CA GLY A 30 -26.62 4.04 2.26
C GLY A 30 -26.01 2.76 1.72
N GLN A 31 -24.71 2.75 1.36
CA GLN A 31 -24.01 1.54 0.93
C GLN A 31 -23.91 0.49 2.04
N PHE A 32 -23.54 0.89 3.26
CA PHE A 32 -23.48 -0.02 4.40
C PHE A 32 -24.86 -0.60 4.75
N ALA A 33 -25.90 0.25 4.74
CA ALA A 33 -27.27 -0.19 4.97
C ALA A 33 -27.76 -1.21 3.92
N LYS A 34 -27.43 -0.97 2.62
CA LYS A 34 -27.76 -1.90 1.54
C LYS A 34 -27.06 -3.26 1.70
N ALA A 35 -25.85 -3.26 2.21
CA ALA A 35 -25.07 -4.47 2.46
C ALA A 35 -25.41 -5.14 3.81
N GLY A 36 -26.19 -4.48 4.69
CA GLY A 36 -26.53 -4.98 6.03
C GLY A 36 -25.35 -5.02 6.99
N ILE A 37 -24.34 -4.17 6.82
CA ILE A 37 -23.13 -4.15 7.62
C ILE A 37 -22.99 -2.83 8.41
N GLU A 38 -22.22 -2.87 9.50
CA GLU A 38 -21.87 -1.66 10.25
C GLU A 38 -20.93 -0.74 9.48
N ALA A 39 -20.89 0.53 9.92
CA ALA A 39 -20.04 1.53 9.30
C ALA A 39 -18.55 1.20 9.47
N ALA A 40 -17.87 0.96 8.37
CA ALA A 40 -16.45 0.62 8.32
C ALA A 40 -15.55 1.84 8.19
N ALA A 41 -14.31 1.70 8.65
CA ALA A 41 -13.27 2.72 8.51
C ALA A 41 -12.72 2.78 7.09
N THR A 42 -12.47 1.63 6.49
CA THR A 42 -11.84 1.50 5.17
C THR A 42 -12.62 0.52 4.30
N LEU A 43 -12.77 0.88 3.03
CA LEU A 43 -13.31 0.02 1.99
C LEU A 43 -12.21 -0.25 0.97
N LYS A 44 -12.06 -1.53 0.57
CA LYS A 44 -11.11 -1.95 -0.48
C LYS A 44 -11.76 -2.94 -1.41
N GLU A 45 -11.49 -2.79 -2.71
CA GLU A 45 -11.95 -3.70 -3.72
C GLU A 45 -10.86 -4.69 -4.10
N PHE A 46 -11.28 -5.93 -4.31
CA PHE A 46 -10.44 -7.02 -4.77
C PHE A 46 -11.07 -7.61 -6.03
N HIS A 47 -10.32 -7.58 -7.12
CA HIS A 47 -10.72 -8.25 -8.36
C HIS A 47 -10.68 -9.74 -8.13
N ILE A 48 -11.71 -10.43 -8.55
CA ILE A 48 -11.84 -11.88 -8.48
C ILE A 48 -12.40 -12.41 -9.80
N ASP A 49 -12.15 -13.69 -10.07
CA ASP A 49 -12.70 -14.39 -11.22
C ASP A 49 -14.22 -14.49 -11.12
N GLU A 50 -14.90 -14.47 -12.26
CA GLU A 50 -16.37 -14.51 -12.32
C GLU A 50 -16.96 -15.72 -11.58
N ASP A 51 -16.34 -16.86 -11.70
CA ASP A 51 -16.75 -18.11 -11.05
C ASP A 51 -16.79 -18.01 -9.52
N LYS A 52 -15.94 -17.17 -8.94
CA LYS A 52 -15.81 -17.00 -7.49
C LYS A 52 -16.73 -15.94 -6.90
N VAL A 53 -17.33 -15.08 -7.74
CA VAL A 53 -18.23 -14.00 -7.27
C VAL A 53 -19.41 -14.58 -6.48
N ALA A 54 -19.95 -15.72 -6.93
CA ALA A 54 -21.09 -16.36 -6.31
C ALA A 54 -20.82 -16.86 -4.87
N GLU A 55 -19.55 -17.09 -4.52
CA GLU A 55 -19.15 -17.54 -3.17
C GLU A 55 -19.25 -16.41 -2.13
N PHE A 56 -19.11 -15.15 -2.56
CA PHE A 56 -19.09 -13.99 -1.68
C PHE A 56 -20.45 -13.28 -1.66
N LYS A 57 -21.27 -13.59 -0.65
CA LYS A 57 -22.55 -12.90 -0.43
C LYS A 57 -22.32 -11.60 0.36
N PRO A 58 -23.09 -10.53 0.12
CA PRO A 58 -23.05 -9.34 0.96
C PRO A 58 -23.26 -9.67 2.44
N GLY A 59 -22.46 -9.09 3.32
CA GLY A 59 -22.51 -9.38 4.77
C GLY A 59 -21.68 -10.59 5.22
N THR A 60 -21.03 -11.32 4.32
CA THR A 60 -20.11 -12.42 4.71
C THR A 60 -18.88 -11.84 5.43
N VAL A 61 -18.52 -12.45 6.56
CA VAL A 61 -17.31 -12.08 7.32
C VAL A 61 -16.13 -12.92 6.83
N LEU A 62 -15.06 -12.25 6.40
CA LEU A 62 -13.80 -12.87 6.02
C LEU A 62 -12.90 -12.98 7.24
N SER A 63 -12.49 -14.17 7.61
CA SER A 63 -11.61 -14.45 8.75
C SER A 63 -10.19 -14.83 8.32
N ALA A 64 -9.29 -14.97 9.30
CA ALA A 64 -7.92 -15.38 9.04
C ALA A 64 -7.80 -16.84 8.51
N ASP A 65 -8.86 -17.64 8.66
CA ASP A 65 -8.91 -19.05 8.24
C ASP A 65 -8.79 -19.24 6.73
N MET A 66 -8.97 -18.17 5.94
CA MET A 66 -8.73 -18.20 4.50
C MET A 66 -7.28 -18.52 4.14
N PHE A 67 -6.36 -18.34 5.09
CA PHE A 67 -4.94 -18.58 4.87
C PHE A 67 -4.49 -19.87 5.55
N THR A 68 -3.51 -20.55 4.95
CA THR A 68 -2.92 -21.79 5.49
C THR A 68 -1.48 -21.54 5.93
N ALA A 69 -1.05 -22.28 6.97
CA ALA A 69 0.34 -22.24 7.41
C ALA A 69 1.27 -22.72 6.27
N GLY A 70 2.39 -22.04 6.06
CA GLY A 70 3.33 -22.30 4.96
C GLY A 70 2.98 -21.61 3.64
N GLN A 71 1.78 -21.04 3.49
CA GLN A 71 1.38 -20.29 2.30
C GLN A 71 2.25 -19.04 2.12
N LYS A 72 2.61 -18.74 0.88
CA LYS A 72 3.25 -17.45 0.52
C LYS A 72 2.18 -16.39 0.29
N VAL A 73 2.43 -15.21 0.85
CA VAL A 73 1.51 -14.06 0.78
C VAL A 73 2.26 -12.78 0.44
N ASP A 74 1.56 -11.86 -0.21
CA ASP A 74 2.00 -10.50 -0.48
C ASP A 74 1.28 -9.55 0.49
N VAL A 75 2.06 -8.76 1.23
CA VAL A 75 1.53 -7.83 2.22
C VAL A 75 1.75 -6.40 1.77
N THR A 76 0.67 -5.67 1.58
CA THR A 76 0.65 -4.26 1.17
C THR A 76 0.25 -3.38 2.35
N GLY A 77 1.03 -2.35 2.62
CA GLY A 77 0.73 -1.37 3.66
C GLY A 77 1.32 0.00 3.35
N THR A 78 1.00 0.98 4.17
CA THR A 78 1.55 2.32 4.08
C THR A 78 2.78 2.42 4.97
N THR A 79 3.94 2.71 4.38
CA THR A 79 5.21 2.82 5.09
C THR A 79 5.21 3.98 6.08
N ILE A 80 6.03 3.88 7.12
CA ILE A 80 6.22 4.96 8.09
C ILE A 80 6.71 6.23 7.38
N GLY A 81 6.01 7.35 7.59
CA GLY A 81 6.39 8.65 7.04
C GLY A 81 7.70 9.16 7.65
N LYS A 82 8.56 9.74 6.83
CA LYS A 82 9.84 10.34 7.24
C LYS A 82 9.91 11.83 6.91
N GLY A 83 8.79 12.42 6.49
CA GLY A 83 8.68 13.82 6.12
C GLY A 83 9.51 14.17 4.88
N PHE A 84 9.91 15.44 4.77
CA PHE A 84 10.81 15.89 3.72
C PHE A 84 12.23 15.41 4.01
N ALA A 85 12.86 14.74 3.07
CA ALA A 85 14.19 14.17 3.22
C ALA A 85 15.13 14.67 2.11
N GLY A 86 16.37 14.99 2.48
CA GLY A 86 17.42 15.35 1.53
C GLY A 86 17.83 14.16 0.66
N ALA A 87 18.55 14.45 -0.44
CA ALA A 87 18.97 13.45 -1.43
C ALA A 87 19.83 12.31 -0.80
N ILE A 88 20.62 12.61 0.21
CA ILE A 88 21.43 11.61 0.92
C ILE A 88 20.52 10.57 1.61
N LYS A 89 19.53 11.02 2.40
CA LYS A 89 18.61 10.12 3.12
C LYS A 89 17.64 9.43 2.17
N ARG A 90 17.11 10.15 1.18
CA ARG A 90 16.06 9.66 0.28
C ARG A 90 16.59 8.69 -0.78
N HIS A 91 17.79 8.96 -1.32
CA HIS A 91 18.33 8.25 -2.47
C HIS A 91 19.73 7.66 -2.24
N HIS A 92 20.25 7.73 -1.01
CA HIS A 92 21.56 7.19 -0.64
C HIS A 92 22.72 7.85 -1.39
N PHE A 93 22.63 9.15 -1.65
CA PHE A 93 23.72 9.91 -2.25
C PHE A 93 24.87 10.05 -1.25
N SER A 94 26.10 10.04 -1.75
CA SER A 94 27.28 10.37 -0.95
C SER A 94 27.27 11.86 -0.59
N SER A 95 27.78 12.19 0.59
CA SER A 95 28.05 13.58 0.95
C SER A 95 29.32 14.08 0.26
N ASN A 96 29.43 15.40 0.07
CA ASN A 96 30.70 16.02 -0.28
C ASN A 96 31.64 15.97 0.92
N ARG A 97 32.92 16.29 0.67
CA ARG A 97 33.94 16.37 1.75
C ARG A 97 33.53 17.39 2.79
N ALA A 98 33.81 17.09 4.07
CA ALA A 98 33.51 18.00 5.19
C ALA A 98 34.51 19.16 5.29
N SER A 99 35.71 19.00 4.71
CA SER A 99 36.83 19.94 4.72
C SER A 99 37.48 20.06 3.34
N HIS A 100 38.73 20.45 3.22
CA HIS A 100 39.45 20.65 1.96
C HIS A 100 38.80 21.69 1.05
N GLY A 101 38.51 22.90 1.61
CA GLY A 101 37.93 24.00 0.89
C GLY A 101 36.43 23.92 0.63
N ASN A 102 35.76 22.90 1.11
CA ASN A 102 34.32 22.82 1.01
C ASN A 102 33.64 23.65 2.10
N SER A 103 32.76 24.56 1.69
CA SER A 103 31.87 25.27 2.60
C SER A 103 30.46 25.24 2.06
N VAL A 104 29.45 25.17 2.96
CA VAL A 104 28.01 25.23 2.66
C VAL A 104 27.43 24.04 1.85
N THR A 105 28.22 23.38 1.00
CA THR A 105 27.74 22.37 0.03
C THR A 105 27.92 20.92 0.47
N THR A 106 28.22 20.66 1.75
CA THR A 106 28.49 19.31 2.29
C THR A 106 27.39 18.30 1.97
N ARG A 107 26.14 18.72 2.04
CA ARG A 107 24.97 17.86 1.82
C ARG A 107 24.21 18.12 0.53
N ALA A 108 24.79 18.88 -0.39
CA ALA A 108 24.20 19.19 -1.69
C ALA A 108 24.13 17.94 -2.59
N PRO A 109 23.12 17.82 -3.47
CA PRO A 109 22.97 16.68 -4.37
C PRO A 109 24.02 16.61 -5.49
N GLY A 110 24.79 17.66 -5.71
CA GLY A 110 25.71 17.79 -6.83
C GLY A 110 25.02 18.27 -8.10
N SER A 111 25.61 17.98 -9.25
CA SER A 111 25.03 18.36 -10.55
C SER A 111 23.68 17.73 -10.80
N ILE A 112 22.74 18.50 -11.31
CA ILE A 112 21.39 18.04 -11.66
C ILE A 112 21.18 17.90 -13.17
N GLY A 113 22.16 18.29 -13.98
CA GLY A 113 22.10 18.20 -15.45
C GLY A 113 23.20 19.00 -16.13
N ASN A 114 23.16 19.01 -17.45
CA ASN A 114 24.06 19.80 -18.29
C ASN A 114 23.44 21.17 -18.57
N ARG A 115 24.26 22.11 -19.02
CA ARG A 115 23.87 23.52 -19.21
C ARG A 115 23.03 23.71 -20.48
N GLN A 116 23.70 23.83 -21.64
CA GLN A 116 23.07 24.24 -22.89
C GLN A 116 22.27 23.13 -23.55
N ASP A 117 22.82 21.94 -23.63
CA ASP A 117 22.20 20.75 -24.16
C ASP A 117 22.17 19.66 -23.06
N PRO A 118 21.03 19.23 -22.57
CA PRO A 118 19.64 19.39 -23.05
C PRO A 118 18.91 20.66 -22.56
N GLY A 119 19.54 21.59 -21.81
CA GLY A 119 18.92 22.82 -21.31
C GLY A 119 17.78 22.64 -20.32
N ARG A 120 17.61 21.44 -19.76
CA ARG A 120 16.57 21.07 -18.82
C ARG A 120 17.03 19.98 -17.85
N VAL A 121 16.33 19.84 -16.76
CA VAL A 121 16.46 18.67 -15.86
C VAL A 121 15.56 17.56 -16.37
N PHE A 122 16.10 16.35 -16.54
CA PHE A 122 15.32 15.21 -17.01
C PHE A 122 14.26 14.79 -15.97
N PRO A 123 13.07 14.35 -16.43
CA PRO A 123 12.09 13.72 -15.56
C PRO A 123 12.68 12.52 -14.79
N GLY A 124 12.26 12.35 -13.53
CA GLY A 124 12.77 11.27 -12.69
C GLY A 124 14.13 11.53 -12.05
N LYS A 125 14.74 12.70 -12.24
CA LYS A 125 15.98 13.07 -11.53
C LYS A 125 15.78 12.99 -10.02
N ARG A 126 16.67 12.24 -9.35
CA ARG A 126 16.61 12.02 -7.91
C ARG A 126 16.99 13.29 -7.15
N MET A 127 16.02 13.85 -6.43
CA MET A 127 16.14 15.09 -5.64
C MET A 127 15.55 14.91 -4.25
N ALA A 128 15.77 15.87 -3.39
CA ALA A 128 15.11 15.96 -2.10
C ALA A 128 13.57 15.98 -2.25
N GLY A 129 12.85 15.48 -1.27
CA GLY A 129 11.40 15.46 -1.29
C GLY A 129 10.82 14.56 -0.22
N HIS A 130 9.52 14.33 -0.31
CA HIS A 130 8.79 13.47 0.63
C HIS A 130 9.33 12.03 0.60
N LEU A 131 9.52 11.45 1.79
CA LEU A 131 9.97 10.08 1.98
C LEU A 131 9.04 9.36 2.95
N GLY A 132 8.71 8.12 2.64
CA GLY A 132 7.75 7.32 3.41
C GLY A 132 6.30 7.74 3.20
N ALA A 133 5.38 7.28 4.04
CA ALA A 133 3.93 7.42 3.90
C ALA A 133 3.43 7.05 2.50
N ALA A 134 4.07 6.08 1.87
CA ALA A 134 3.76 5.58 0.54
C ALA A 134 3.34 4.11 0.64
N GLN A 135 2.39 3.70 -0.20
CA GLN A 135 1.99 2.31 -0.31
C GLN A 135 3.16 1.47 -0.83
N ARG A 136 3.46 0.38 -0.15
CA ARG A 136 4.49 -0.59 -0.52
C ARG A 136 4.00 -2.00 -0.27
N THR A 137 4.39 -2.90 -1.15
CA THR A 137 4.09 -4.33 -1.05
C THR A 137 5.37 -5.10 -0.79
N THR A 138 5.38 -5.90 0.27
CA THR A 138 6.41 -6.91 0.53
C THR A 138 5.90 -8.23 -0.01
N GLN A 139 6.60 -8.78 -0.99
CA GLN A 139 6.19 -10.00 -1.69
C GLN A 139 6.77 -11.25 -1.04
N ASN A 140 6.09 -12.38 -1.24
CA ASN A 140 6.56 -13.72 -0.89
C ASN A 140 6.88 -13.92 0.60
N LEU A 141 6.12 -13.28 1.48
CA LEU A 141 6.21 -13.58 2.92
C LEU A 141 5.52 -14.91 3.21
N VAL A 142 6.05 -15.67 4.17
CA VAL A 142 5.50 -16.97 4.52
C VAL A 142 4.61 -16.84 5.75
N VAL A 143 3.41 -17.40 5.69
CA VAL A 143 2.52 -17.54 6.84
C VAL A 143 3.10 -18.60 7.77
N ALA A 144 3.51 -18.20 8.97
CA ALA A 144 4.09 -19.11 9.95
C ALA A 144 3.01 -19.89 10.69
N ARG A 145 1.93 -19.20 11.08
CA ARG A 145 0.80 -19.78 11.83
C ARG A 145 -0.45 -18.95 11.61
N VAL A 146 -1.59 -19.61 11.58
CA VAL A 146 -2.93 -19.00 11.63
C VAL A 146 -3.56 -19.36 12.97
N ASP A 147 -4.06 -18.38 13.69
CA ASP A 147 -4.82 -18.55 14.95
C ASP A 147 -6.23 -18.01 14.71
N ALA A 148 -7.13 -18.94 14.42
CA ALA A 148 -8.52 -18.64 14.09
C ALA A 148 -9.28 -18.04 15.27
N GLU A 149 -9.04 -18.55 16.49
CA GLU A 149 -9.74 -18.12 17.70
C GLU A 149 -9.48 -16.66 18.03
N ARG A 150 -8.25 -16.21 17.82
CA ARG A 150 -7.82 -14.82 18.06
C ARG A 150 -7.88 -13.94 16.81
N GLY A 151 -8.19 -14.50 15.65
CA GLY A 151 -8.15 -13.80 14.36
C GLY A 151 -6.74 -13.29 14.00
N LEU A 152 -5.69 -14.04 14.34
CA LEU A 152 -4.30 -13.64 14.13
C LEU A 152 -3.67 -14.41 12.97
N LEU A 153 -3.00 -13.66 12.10
CA LEU A 153 -2.16 -14.19 11.04
C LEU A 153 -0.69 -13.86 11.35
N LEU A 154 0.11 -14.87 11.67
CA LEU A 154 1.54 -14.69 11.94
C LEU A 154 2.33 -14.87 10.65
N VAL A 155 3.03 -13.83 10.24
CA VAL A 155 3.81 -13.80 9.00
C VAL A 155 5.30 -13.68 9.32
N ARG A 156 6.12 -14.48 8.66
CA ARG A 156 7.57 -14.45 8.81
C ARG A 156 8.15 -13.34 7.92
N GLY A 157 8.72 -12.31 8.53
CA GLY A 157 9.38 -11.19 7.83
C GLY A 157 8.84 -9.82 8.23
N ALA A 158 9.29 -8.80 7.53
CA ALA A 158 8.91 -7.41 7.80
C ALA A 158 7.62 -7.04 7.09
N VAL A 159 6.66 -6.50 7.82
CA VAL A 159 5.41 -5.95 7.31
C VAL A 159 5.56 -4.44 7.14
N PRO A 160 5.13 -3.85 6.01
CA PRO A 160 5.25 -2.41 5.80
C PRO A 160 4.29 -1.62 6.71
N GLY A 161 4.81 -0.56 7.32
CA GLY A 161 4.01 0.37 8.11
C GLY A 161 4.37 0.43 9.59
N SER A 162 3.58 1.19 10.34
CA SER A 162 3.68 1.32 11.80
C SER A 162 2.83 0.26 12.51
N LYS A 163 3.10 0.04 13.78
CA LYS A 163 2.22 -0.77 14.64
C LYS A 163 0.81 -0.17 14.64
N GLY A 164 -0.20 -1.02 14.52
CA GLY A 164 -1.60 -0.60 14.42
C GLY A 164 -2.01 -0.04 13.05
N GLY A 165 -1.12 -0.05 12.06
CA GLY A 165 -1.47 0.33 10.69
C GLY A 165 -2.28 -0.77 9.98
N GLU A 166 -3.14 -0.36 9.05
CA GLU A 166 -3.89 -1.29 8.21
C GLU A 166 -3.00 -1.88 7.12
N VAL A 167 -3.16 -3.17 6.88
CA VAL A 167 -2.45 -3.90 5.82
C VAL A 167 -3.42 -4.76 5.01
N ILE A 168 -3.09 -4.96 3.75
CA ILE A 168 -3.80 -5.86 2.85
C ILE A 168 -2.91 -7.07 2.64
N VAL A 169 -3.46 -8.24 2.96
CA VAL A 169 -2.80 -9.53 2.74
C VAL A 169 -3.47 -10.23 1.56
N ARG A 170 -2.69 -10.69 0.61
CA ARG A 170 -3.17 -11.45 -0.56
C ARG A 170 -2.31 -12.69 -0.76
N PRO A 171 -2.82 -13.75 -1.38
CA PRO A 171 -1.97 -14.82 -1.90
C PRO A 171 -0.86 -14.23 -2.79
N ALA A 172 0.34 -14.79 -2.73
CA ALA A 172 1.46 -14.31 -3.51
C ALA A 172 1.22 -14.51 -5.01
N VAL A 173 1.50 -13.46 -5.80
CA VAL A 173 1.38 -13.53 -7.27
C VAL A 173 2.54 -14.29 -7.89
N LYS A 174 3.72 -14.21 -7.25
CA LYS A 174 4.97 -14.87 -7.69
C LYS A 174 5.41 -15.87 -6.63
N ALA A 175 4.76 -17.00 -6.56
CA ALA A 175 5.06 -18.06 -5.59
C ALA A 175 5.95 -19.13 -6.18
#